data_c5582e5acf10c983554dfbab6ba07024
#
_entry.id   c5582e5acf10c983554dfbab6ba07024
#
_cell.length_a   1.000
_cell.length_b   1.000
_cell.length_c   1.000
_cell.angle_alpha   90.00
_cell.angle_beta   90.00
_cell.angle_gamma   90.00
#
_symmetry.space_group_name_H-M   'P 1'
#
loop_
_entity.id
_entity.type
_entity.pdbx_description
1 polymer ?
#
loop_
_entity_poly.entity_id
_entity_poly.type
_entity_poly.pdbx_seq_one_letter_code
_entity_poly.pdbx_strand_id
1 'polypeptide(L)'
;MTIRPAYSQWPRYQARLRDVIATLTPEQLAIQPSPERWPLWASIGHLACQRVFWLCDFAGEPGADTTRFTNAVYDCPGDDDLEHVLSASDLVDALDSTFRIVEACLDRWTLEMLDHVLTRPEWDDSWAHSRGAVIQRVFSHDVYHVAELNEALGAAGLPQVDLW
;
A
#
# COMPACT_ATOMS: atom_id res chain seq x y z
N MET A 1 -12.08 -7.28 -21.45
CA MET A 1 -11.47 -5.95 -21.19
C MET A 1 -11.02 -5.93 -19.74
N THR A 2 -9.76 -5.54 -19.47
CA THR A 2 -9.23 -5.45 -18.10
C THR A 2 -9.65 -4.16 -17.40
N ILE A 3 -9.45 -4.10 -16.10
CA ILE A 3 -9.80 -2.92 -15.28
C ILE A 3 -8.73 -1.80 -15.35
N ARG A 4 -7.55 -2.05 -15.94
CA ARG A 4 -6.45 -1.08 -16.03
C ARG A 4 -6.86 0.32 -16.51
N PRO A 5 -7.74 0.49 -17.52
CA PRO A 5 -8.15 1.83 -17.97
C PRO A 5 -8.80 2.68 -16.88
N ALA A 6 -9.54 2.07 -15.95
CA ALA A 6 -10.18 2.79 -14.83
C ALA A 6 -9.15 3.30 -13.79
N TYR A 7 -7.97 2.69 -13.74
CA TYR A 7 -6.88 3.01 -12.80
C TYR A 7 -5.64 3.55 -13.51
N SER A 8 -5.79 4.16 -14.69
CA SER A 8 -4.67 4.58 -15.56
C SER A 8 -3.71 5.58 -14.91
N GLN A 9 -4.15 6.35 -13.91
CA GLN A 9 -3.31 7.31 -13.19
C GLN A 9 -2.55 6.70 -12.00
N TRP A 10 -2.94 5.55 -11.52
CA TRP A 10 -2.33 4.95 -10.32
C TRP A 10 -0.82 4.69 -10.46
N PRO A 11 -0.29 4.18 -11.59
CA PRO A 11 1.16 4.06 -11.78
C PRO A 11 1.90 5.40 -11.65
N ARG A 12 1.27 6.49 -12.09
CA ARG A 12 1.85 7.83 -11.97
C ARG A 12 1.88 8.30 -10.51
N TYR A 13 0.81 8.03 -9.74
CA TYR A 13 0.76 8.35 -8.32
C TYR A 13 1.81 7.54 -7.54
N GLN A 14 1.95 6.26 -7.86
CA GLN A 14 2.99 5.40 -7.29
C GLN A 14 4.40 5.94 -7.55
N ALA A 15 4.69 6.33 -8.78
CA ALA A 15 6.00 6.88 -9.14
C ALA A 15 6.31 8.16 -8.35
N ARG A 16 5.35 9.07 -8.24
CA ARG A 16 5.50 10.32 -7.48
C ARG A 16 5.71 10.08 -5.98
N LEU A 17 4.94 9.15 -5.38
CA LEU A 17 5.15 8.75 -4.00
C LEU A 17 6.57 8.21 -3.79
N ARG A 18 6.97 7.26 -4.61
CA ARG A 18 8.30 6.65 -4.59
C ARG A 18 9.42 7.71 -4.69
N ASP A 19 9.28 8.66 -5.61
CA ASP A 19 10.29 9.69 -5.83
C ASP A 19 10.44 10.63 -4.63
N VAL A 20 9.36 10.99 -3.96
CA VAL A 20 9.41 11.76 -2.71
C VAL A 20 10.09 10.94 -1.61
N ILE A 21 9.67 9.68 -1.40
CA ILE A 21 10.24 8.82 -0.35
C ILE A 21 11.74 8.62 -0.54
N ALA A 22 12.21 8.44 -1.78
CA ALA A 22 13.63 8.27 -2.10
C ALA A 22 14.52 9.44 -1.65
N THR A 23 13.95 10.63 -1.39
CA THR A 23 14.69 11.82 -0.96
C THR A 23 14.72 12.04 0.55
N LEU A 24 13.92 11.29 1.32
CA LEU A 24 13.79 11.51 2.75
C LEU A 24 14.97 10.92 3.53
N THR A 25 15.47 11.70 4.50
CA THR A 25 16.49 11.23 5.44
C THR A 25 15.89 10.33 6.53
N PRO A 26 16.71 9.55 7.27
CA PRO A 26 16.22 8.77 8.41
C PRO A 26 15.47 9.62 9.44
N GLU A 27 15.95 10.84 9.73
CA GLU A 27 15.33 11.76 10.67
C GLU A 27 13.96 12.24 10.16
N GLN A 28 13.83 12.48 8.86
CA GLN A 28 12.57 12.87 8.23
C GLN A 28 11.57 11.70 8.22
N LEU A 29 12.04 10.48 7.96
CA LEU A 29 11.22 9.27 8.04
C LEU A 29 10.76 8.95 9.46
N ALA A 30 11.50 9.39 10.48
CA ALA A 30 11.13 9.25 11.88
C ALA A 30 10.12 10.31 12.38
N ILE A 31 9.73 11.28 11.53
CA ILE A 31 8.71 12.27 11.91
C ILE A 31 7.42 11.55 12.26
N GLN A 32 6.89 11.88 13.42
CA GLN A 32 5.61 11.41 13.93
C GLN A 32 4.66 12.61 14.00
N PRO A 33 3.55 12.62 13.24
CA PRO A 33 2.65 13.79 13.18
C PRO A 33 2.02 14.15 14.52
N SER A 34 1.78 13.17 15.38
CA SER A 34 1.37 13.32 16.78
C SER A 34 1.80 12.09 17.58
N PRO A 35 1.78 12.15 18.93
CA PRO A 35 2.17 11.00 19.77
C PRO A 35 1.37 9.72 19.53
N GLU A 36 0.15 9.83 19.01
CA GLU A 36 -0.75 8.72 18.73
C GLU A 36 -0.66 8.21 17.27
N ARG A 37 0.14 8.88 16.43
CA ARG A 37 0.32 8.51 15.04
C ARG A 37 1.64 7.79 14.84
N TRP A 38 1.67 6.94 13.83
CA TRP A 38 2.89 6.24 13.44
C TRP A 38 3.93 7.20 12.84
N PRO A 39 5.22 6.87 12.96
CA PRO A 39 6.25 7.56 12.19
C PRO A 39 6.05 7.32 10.70
N LEU A 40 6.52 8.26 9.87
CA LEU A 40 6.30 8.20 8.42
C LEU A 40 6.78 6.90 7.80
N TRP A 41 7.94 6.37 8.24
CA TRP A 41 8.43 5.09 7.73
C TRP A 41 7.43 3.94 7.95
N ALA A 42 6.78 3.91 9.10
CA ALA A 42 5.80 2.87 9.41
C ALA A 42 4.52 3.03 8.57
N SER A 43 4.02 4.26 8.42
CA SER A 43 2.84 4.52 7.56
C SER A 43 3.07 4.14 6.11
N ILE A 44 4.27 4.41 5.57
CA ILE A 44 4.63 4.04 4.20
C ILE A 44 4.81 2.52 4.06
N GLY A 45 5.49 1.90 5.04
CA GLY A 45 5.64 0.45 5.09
C GLY A 45 4.29 -0.27 5.19
N HIS A 46 3.38 0.26 6.02
CA HIS A 46 2.02 -0.23 6.16
C HIS A 46 1.23 -0.13 4.84
N LEU A 47 1.29 1.03 4.17
CA LEU A 47 0.67 1.20 2.85
C LEU A 47 1.13 0.10 1.88
N ALA A 48 2.44 -0.15 1.80
CA ALA A 48 2.99 -1.18 0.91
C ALA A 48 2.58 -2.60 1.36
N CYS A 49 2.62 -2.89 2.66
CA CYS A 49 2.23 -4.19 3.23
C CYS A 49 0.76 -4.51 2.96
N GLN A 50 -0.14 -3.56 3.11
CA GLN A 50 -1.58 -3.75 2.91
C GLN A 50 -1.94 -4.11 1.47
N ARG A 51 -1.13 -3.76 0.48
CA ARG A 51 -1.29 -4.26 -0.90
C ARG A 51 -1.08 -5.78 -0.96
N VAL A 52 -0.08 -6.31 -0.25
CA VAL A 52 0.18 -7.76 -0.16
C VAL A 52 -0.94 -8.45 0.61
N PHE A 53 -1.32 -7.91 1.76
CA PHE A 53 -2.43 -8.45 2.55
C PHE A 53 -3.71 -8.61 1.71
N TRP A 54 -4.17 -7.54 1.06
CA TRP A 54 -5.43 -7.57 0.33
C TRP A 54 -5.36 -8.35 -0.98
N LEU A 55 -4.27 -8.26 -1.72
CA LEU A 55 -4.17 -8.89 -3.04
C LEU A 55 -3.66 -10.33 -2.94
N CYS A 56 -2.68 -10.62 -2.08
CA CYS A 56 -2.11 -11.96 -1.98
C CYS A 56 -2.80 -12.78 -0.88
N ASP A 57 -2.78 -12.30 0.37
CA ASP A 57 -3.29 -13.09 1.50
C ASP A 57 -4.82 -13.19 1.44
N PHE A 58 -5.53 -12.13 1.10
CA PHE A 58 -6.99 -12.16 1.00
C PHE A 58 -7.47 -12.63 -0.38
N ALA A 59 -7.06 -12.01 -1.48
CA ALA A 59 -7.59 -12.33 -2.81
C ALA A 59 -6.89 -13.52 -3.49
N GLY A 60 -5.82 -14.07 -2.91
CA GLY A 60 -5.12 -15.25 -3.42
C GLY A 60 -4.27 -14.98 -4.67
N GLU A 61 -3.87 -13.73 -4.91
CA GLU A 61 -3.02 -13.38 -6.03
C GLU A 61 -1.56 -13.73 -5.74
N PRO A 62 -0.77 -14.16 -6.73
CA PRO A 62 0.62 -14.49 -6.53
C PRO A 62 1.48 -13.23 -6.36
N GLY A 63 2.66 -13.38 -5.75
CA GLY A 63 3.69 -12.36 -5.72
C GLY A 63 4.15 -11.93 -4.33
N ALA A 64 3.51 -12.37 -3.24
CA ALA A 64 3.95 -12.07 -1.88
C ALA A 64 5.43 -12.42 -1.65
N ASP A 65 5.87 -13.56 -2.18
CA ASP A 65 7.25 -14.07 -2.10
C ASP A 65 8.28 -13.20 -2.85
N THR A 66 7.83 -12.27 -3.69
CA THR A 66 8.68 -11.28 -4.39
C THR A 66 8.83 -9.97 -3.63
N THR A 67 8.19 -9.85 -2.47
CA THR A 67 8.21 -8.69 -1.59
C THR A 67 8.87 -9.02 -0.26
N ARG A 68 9.11 -8.01 0.56
CA ARG A 68 9.57 -8.23 1.93
C ARG A 68 8.45 -8.66 2.89
N PHE A 69 7.18 -8.57 2.46
CA PHE A 69 5.99 -8.83 3.28
C PHE A 69 5.46 -10.24 3.01
N THR A 70 6.24 -11.26 3.34
CA THR A 70 5.82 -12.66 3.14
C THR A 70 4.77 -13.14 4.13
N ASN A 71 4.54 -12.37 5.18
CA ASN A 71 3.53 -12.64 6.22
C ASN A 71 2.78 -11.36 6.61
N ALA A 72 2.12 -10.74 5.63
CA ALA A 72 1.45 -9.45 5.81
C ALA A 72 0.24 -9.50 6.78
N VAL A 73 -0.21 -10.69 7.16
CA VAL A 73 -1.26 -10.86 8.18
C VAL A 73 -0.76 -10.50 9.57
N TYR A 74 0.55 -10.74 9.86
CA TYR A 74 1.09 -10.63 11.21
C TYR A 74 2.30 -9.68 11.34
N ASP A 75 2.97 -9.34 10.23
CA ASP A 75 4.21 -8.59 10.24
C ASP A 75 4.10 -7.26 9.47
N CYS A 76 2.97 -6.56 9.64
CA CYS A 76 2.72 -5.31 8.93
C CYS A 76 3.28 -4.11 9.71
N PRO A 77 4.17 -3.29 9.13
CA PRO A 77 4.64 -2.07 9.78
C PRO A 77 3.46 -1.18 10.23
N GLY A 78 3.59 -0.63 11.43
CA GLY A 78 2.55 0.19 12.04
C GLY A 78 1.54 -0.60 12.87
N ASP A 79 0.97 -1.68 12.33
CA ASP A 79 -0.01 -2.49 13.06
C ASP A 79 0.68 -3.43 14.05
N ASP A 80 1.63 -4.23 13.56
CA ASP A 80 2.25 -5.32 14.32
C ASP A 80 3.75 -5.09 14.57
N ASP A 81 4.38 -4.19 13.82
CA ASP A 81 5.82 -3.93 13.91
C ASP A 81 6.14 -2.42 13.88
N LEU A 82 6.62 -1.92 15.00
CA LEU A 82 7.23 -0.58 15.15
C LEU A 82 8.70 -0.65 15.55
N GLU A 83 9.28 -1.85 15.64
CA GLU A 83 10.67 -2.04 16.08
C GLU A 83 11.64 -2.06 14.88
N HIS A 84 11.23 -2.59 13.73
CA HIS A 84 12.07 -2.73 12.54
C HIS A 84 11.93 -1.53 11.61
N VAL A 85 12.67 -0.48 11.94
CA VAL A 85 12.68 0.78 11.18
C VAL A 85 13.14 0.56 9.74
N LEU A 86 12.33 1.02 8.77
CA LEU A 86 12.65 0.93 7.35
C LEU A 86 13.38 2.19 6.88
N SER A 87 14.47 1.99 6.13
CA SER A 87 15.17 3.08 5.44
C SER A 87 14.41 3.54 4.19
N ALA A 88 14.79 4.69 3.62
CA ALA A 88 14.22 5.17 2.34
C ALA A 88 14.38 4.13 1.21
N SER A 89 15.53 3.46 1.12
CA SER A 89 15.74 2.40 0.13
C SER A 89 14.85 1.18 0.36
N ASP A 90 14.67 0.75 1.63
CA ASP A 90 13.75 -0.33 1.97
C ASP A 90 12.31 -0.01 1.58
N LEU A 91 11.88 1.24 1.83
CA LEU A 91 10.54 1.70 1.50
C LEU A 91 10.32 1.82 -0.01
N VAL A 92 11.32 2.30 -0.75
CA VAL A 92 11.28 2.31 -2.22
C VAL A 92 11.14 0.90 -2.78
N ASP A 93 11.94 -0.04 -2.31
CA ASP A 93 11.87 -1.45 -2.72
C ASP A 93 10.52 -2.09 -2.35
N ALA A 94 9.99 -1.77 -1.16
CA ALA A 94 8.67 -2.21 -0.72
C ALA A 94 7.57 -1.67 -1.64
N LEU A 95 7.57 -0.35 -1.90
CA LEU A 95 6.61 0.30 -2.79
C LEU A 95 6.66 -0.28 -4.20
N ASP A 96 7.86 -0.47 -4.76
CA ASP A 96 8.03 -0.97 -6.13
C ASP A 96 7.64 -2.45 -6.25
N SER A 97 8.04 -3.29 -5.29
CA SER A 97 7.72 -4.72 -5.33
C SER A 97 6.22 -4.99 -5.17
N THR A 98 5.58 -4.31 -4.23
CA THR A 98 4.14 -4.49 -3.98
C THR A 98 3.28 -3.87 -5.07
N PHE A 99 3.74 -2.78 -5.69
CA PHE A 99 3.00 -2.18 -6.81
C PHE A 99 3.02 -3.05 -8.07
N ARG A 100 4.05 -3.85 -8.31
CA ARG A 100 4.03 -4.87 -9.39
C ARG A 100 2.89 -5.86 -9.23
N ILE A 101 2.50 -6.22 -8.00
CA ILE A 101 1.33 -7.06 -7.74
C ILE A 101 0.04 -6.32 -8.13
N VAL A 102 -0.08 -5.05 -7.75
CA VAL A 102 -1.21 -4.20 -8.17
C VAL A 102 -1.32 -4.17 -9.70
N GLU A 103 -0.22 -3.88 -10.41
CA GLU A 103 -0.20 -3.85 -11.88
C GLU A 103 -0.61 -5.18 -12.50
N ALA A 104 -0.12 -6.30 -11.96
CA ALA A 104 -0.51 -7.62 -12.43
C ALA A 104 -2.02 -7.88 -12.24
N CYS A 105 -2.62 -7.41 -11.16
CA CYS A 105 -4.07 -7.47 -10.95
C CYS A 105 -4.82 -6.58 -11.96
N LEU A 106 -4.37 -5.35 -12.19
CA LEU A 106 -4.98 -4.43 -13.16
C LEU A 106 -4.95 -4.98 -14.60
N ASP A 107 -3.90 -5.72 -14.95
CA ASP A 107 -3.74 -6.33 -16.27
C ASP A 107 -4.54 -7.62 -16.45
N ARG A 108 -4.84 -8.32 -15.36
CA ARG A 108 -5.51 -9.64 -15.41
C ARG A 108 -6.99 -9.56 -15.07
N TRP A 109 -7.38 -8.74 -14.10
CA TRP A 109 -8.78 -8.66 -13.66
C TRP A 109 -9.64 -7.99 -14.72
N THR A 110 -10.80 -8.57 -14.99
CA THR A 110 -11.81 -8.04 -15.91
C THR A 110 -13.00 -7.47 -15.15
N LEU A 111 -13.84 -6.69 -15.83
CA LEU A 111 -15.06 -6.15 -15.22
C LEU A 111 -15.97 -7.25 -14.65
N GLU A 112 -16.06 -8.40 -15.35
CA GLU A 112 -16.86 -9.55 -14.90
C GLU A 112 -16.31 -10.18 -13.61
N MET A 113 -14.98 -10.13 -13.41
CA MET A 113 -14.35 -10.64 -12.19
C MET A 113 -14.60 -9.75 -10.96
N LEU A 114 -14.96 -8.49 -11.14
CA LEU A 114 -15.13 -7.56 -10.02
C LEU A 114 -16.30 -7.95 -9.09
N ASP A 115 -17.33 -8.60 -9.62
CA ASP A 115 -18.48 -9.04 -8.84
C ASP A 115 -18.22 -10.38 -8.10
N HIS A 116 -17.11 -11.06 -8.41
CA HIS A 116 -16.80 -12.32 -7.76
C HIS A 116 -16.45 -12.10 -6.29
N VAL A 117 -17.25 -12.69 -5.40
CA VAL A 117 -17.06 -12.63 -3.95
C VAL A 117 -15.98 -13.59 -3.52
N LEU A 118 -15.04 -13.07 -2.76
CA LEU A 118 -13.92 -13.79 -2.13
C LEU A 118 -14.23 -13.96 -0.64
N THR A 119 -13.90 -15.13 -0.12
CA THR A 119 -13.99 -15.47 1.30
C THR A 119 -12.73 -16.19 1.73
N ARG A 120 -12.45 -16.19 3.01
CA ARG A 120 -11.39 -17.01 3.62
C ARG A 120 -12.03 -17.99 4.58
N PRO A 121 -11.81 -19.31 4.42
CA PRO A 121 -12.42 -20.33 5.29
C PRO A 121 -12.09 -20.17 6.77
N GLU A 122 -10.92 -19.61 7.07
CA GLU A 122 -10.41 -19.35 8.42
C GLU A 122 -10.91 -18.05 9.06
N TRP A 123 -11.61 -17.21 8.29
CA TRP A 123 -12.16 -15.93 8.75
C TRP A 123 -13.68 -15.96 8.74
N ASP A 124 -14.31 -15.15 9.58
CA ASP A 124 -15.76 -15.09 9.66
C ASP A 124 -16.41 -14.45 8.41
N ASP A 125 -17.72 -14.59 8.27
CA ASP A 125 -18.48 -14.14 7.10
C ASP A 125 -18.42 -12.62 6.87
N SER A 126 -18.00 -11.82 7.86
CA SER A 126 -17.84 -10.36 7.70
C SER A 126 -16.69 -10.00 6.74
N TRP A 127 -15.77 -10.95 6.49
CA TRP A 127 -14.68 -10.82 5.54
C TRP A 127 -15.03 -11.25 4.10
N ALA A 128 -16.32 -11.37 3.78
CA ALA A 128 -16.76 -11.59 2.41
C ALA A 128 -16.69 -10.28 1.60
N HIS A 129 -15.76 -10.18 0.65
CA HIS A 129 -15.57 -9.00 -0.20
C HIS A 129 -15.52 -9.36 -1.67
N SER A 130 -16.15 -8.56 -2.53
CA SER A 130 -15.95 -8.73 -3.97
C SER A 130 -14.53 -8.29 -4.39
N ARG A 131 -14.01 -8.82 -5.52
CA ARG A 131 -12.75 -8.32 -6.10
C ARG A 131 -12.79 -6.81 -6.35
N GLY A 132 -13.94 -6.28 -6.74
CA GLY A 132 -14.15 -4.85 -6.90
C GLY A 132 -13.94 -4.08 -5.59
N ALA A 133 -14.48 -4.58 -4.48
CA ALA A 133 -14.26 -4.01 -3.17
C ALA A 133 -12.79 -4.08 -2.73
N VAL A 134 -12.11 -5.20 -3.03
CA VAL A 134 -10.68 -5.36 -2.71
C VAL A 134 -9.83 -4.33 -3.45
N ILE A 135 -9.96 -4.20 -4.77
CA ILE A 135 -9.12 -3.25 -5.52
C ILE A 135 -9.44 -1.80 -5.16
N GLN A 136 -10.71 -1.48 -4.89
CA GLN A 136 -11.10 -0.16 -4.42
C GLN A 136 -10.50 0.13 -3.05
N ARG A 137 -10.52 -0.84 -2.14
CA ARG A 137 -9.91 -0.69 -0.81
C ARG A 137 -8.41 -0.42 -0.92
N VAL A 138 -7.67 -1.19 -1.71
CA VAL A 138 -6.24 -0.98 -1.91
C VAL A 138 -5.96 0.42 -2.45
N PHE A 139 -6.70 0.85 -3.48
CA PHE A 139 -6.54 2.18 -4.05
C PHE A 139 -6.87 3.31 -3.05
N SER A 140 -8.00 3.21 -2.36
CA SER A 140 -8.41 4.23 -1.39
C SER A 140 -7.48 4.28 -0.17
N HIS A 141 -6.92 3.14 0.23
CA HIS A 141 -5.96 3.04 1.31
C HIS A 141 -4.62 3.73 0.94
N ASP A 142 -4.14 3.51 -0.29
CA ASP A 142 -2.98 4.24 -0.82
C ASP A 142 -3.21 5.76 -0.74
N VAL A 143 -4.36 6.23 -1.24
CA VAL A 143 -4.70 7.67 -1.25
C VAL A 143 -4.81 8.22 0.17
N TYR A 144 -5.43 7.47 1.09
CA TYR A 144 -5.57 7.87 2.48
C TYR A 144 -4.21 8.09 3.16
N HIS A 145 -3.31 7.12 3.07
CA HIS A 145 -1.99 7.23 3.69
C HIS A 145 -1.08 8.26 3.01
N VAL A 146 -1.23 8.46 1.69
CA VAL A 146 -0.52 9.57 1.02
C VAL A 146 -1.03 10.93 1.47
N ALA A 147 -2.32 11.08 1.76
CA ALA A 147 -2.86 12.32 2.32
C ALA A 147 -2.31 12.58 3.74
N GLU A 148 -2.29 11.57 4.62
CA GLU A 148 -1.66 11.68 5.95
C GLU A 148 -0.17 12.04 5.85
N LEU A 149 0.56 11.39 4.95
CA LEU A 149 1.96 11.69 4.66
C LEU A 149 2.15 13.15 4.24
N ASN A 150 1.31 13.64 3.32
CA ASN A 150 1.38 15.01 2.82
C ASN A 150 1.12 16.05 3.92
N GLU A 151 0.20 15.80 4.84
CA GLU A 151 -0.01 16.67 6.01
C GLU A 151 1.26 16.76 6.87
N ALA A 152 1.88 15.62 7.16
CA ALA A 152 3.10 15.59 7.97
C ALA A 152 4.30 16.23 7.25
N LEU A 153 4.50 15.92 5.97
CA LEU A 153 5.56 16.52 5.16
C LEU A 153 5.39 18.04 5.04
N GLY A 154 4.15 18.51 4.77
CA GLY A 154 3.83 19.93 4.69
C GLY A 154 4.07 20.67 5.99
N ALA A 155 3.68 20.09 7.13
CA ALA A 155 3.94 20.65 8.47
C ALA A 155 5.44 20.76 8.77
N ALA A 156 6.24 19.84 8.24
CA ALA A 156 7.71 19.83 8.37
C ALA A 156 8.43 20.70 7.30
N GLY A 157 7.69 21.35 6.39
CA GLY A 157 8.28 22.15 5.29
C GLY A 157 8.99 21.29 4.23
N LEU A 158 8.61 20.02 4.09
CA LEU A 158 9.19 19.07 3.16
C LEU A 158 8.36 18.96 1.88
N PRO A 159 8.95 18.48 0.75
CA PRO A 159 8.23 18.25 -0.49
C PRO A 159 7.08 17.25 -0.28
N GLN A 160 5.90 17.61 -0.76
CA GLN A 160 4.71 16.77 -0.73
C GLN A 160 4.57 15.93 -2.00
N VAL A 161 3.86 14.83 -1.91
CA VAL A 161 3.49 14.00 -3.07
C VAL A 161 2.37 14.69 -3.85
N ASP A 162 2.64 15.05 -5.10
CA ASP A 162 1.63 15.60 -6.00
C ASP A 162 0.82 14.46 -6.64
N LEU A 163 -0.47 14.40 -6.34
CA LEU A 163 -1.41 13.42 -6.91
C LEU A 163 -2.24 13.97 -8.08
N TRP A 164 -1.90 15.15 -8.61
CA TRP A 164 -2.65 15.81 -9.70
C TRP A 164 -1.87 15.90 -11.01
#